data_8d41b8b8c26ff88a2e0bfdbf4d8b13ca
#
_entry.id   8d41b8b8c26ff88a2e0bfdbf4d8b13ca
#
_cell.length_a   1.000
_cell.length_b   1.000
_cell.length_c   1.000
_cell.angle_alpha   90.00
_cell.angle_beta   90.00
_cell.angle_gamma   90.00
#
_symmetry.space_group_name_H-M   'P 1'
#
loop_
_entity.id
_entity.type
_entity.pdbx_description
1 polymer ?
#
loop_
_entity_poly.entity_id
_entity_poly.type
_entity_poly.pdbx_seq_one_letter_code
_entity_poly.pdbx_strand_id
1 'polypeptide(L)'
;MSSMTDHTFKILVTGPFAAGKTSLIQAVSQSPVVTTEVATTGDEASVKANTTVAMDFGTFELDGVDDGEDTIHLLMFGTPGQDRFRFMTDILKADVDVVTFVVNAEAPESFAEAREMLALVMHDLKVPLVVAVNRCDSHEQARAIADGLGALPSVAVIPCQLVDPASGREVVAEVLVALLQSTELALTSQGGFR
;
A
#
# COMPACT_ATOMS: atom_id res chain seq x y z
N MET A 1 -9.54 -19.39 29.77
CA MET A 1 -8.41 -18.52 29.43
C MET A 1 -8.37 -18.55 27.90
N SER A 2 -9.02 -17.57 27.27
CA SER A 2 -8.95 -17.39 25.82
C SER A 2 -7.54 -16.91 25.50
N SER A 3 -6.90 -17.51 24.53
CA SER A 3 -5.57 -17.07 24.10
C SER A 3 -5.77 -15.84 23.22
N MET A 4 -5.23 -14.71 23.60
CA MET A 4 -5.10 -13.55 22.71
C MET A 4 -4.39 -14.02 21.44
N THR A 5 -5.02 -13.81 20.29
CA THR A 5 -4.43 -14.12 18.99
C THR A 5 -4.01 -12.81 18.34
N ASP A 6 -2.71 -12.55 18.27
CA ASP A 6 -2.16 -11.40 17.57
C ASP A 6 -1.98 -11.73 16.10
N HIS A 7 -2.62 -10.97 15.24
CA HIS A 7 -2.48 -11.09 13.79
C HIS A 7 -1.65 -9.95 13.23
N THR A 8 -0.54 -10.27 12.58
CA THR A 8 0.32 -9.25 11.95
C THR A 8 0.23 -9.37 10.44
N PHE A 9 -0.11 -8.26 9.77
CA PHE A 9 -0.15 -8.15 8.32
C PHE A 9 0.84 -7.10 7.81
N LYS A 10 1.51 -7.42 6.72
CA LYS A 10 2.47 -6.56 6.04
C LYS A 10 1.82 -5.91 4.81
N ILE A 11 1.83 -4.59 4.78
CA ILE A 11 1.24 -3.77 3.72
C ILE A 11 2.35 -3.10 2.94
N LEU A 12 2.42 -3.36 1.63
CA LEU A 12 3.28 -2.61 0.73
C LEU A 12 2.54 -1.38 0.22
N VAL A 13 3.06 -0.18 0.48
CA VAL A 13 2.54 1.09 -0.06
C VAL A 13 3.46 1.54 -1.20
N THR A 14 2.96 1.52 -2.43
CA THR A 14 3.73 1.84 -3.63
C THR A 14 2.97 2.81 -4.56
N GLY A 15 3.61 3.29 -5.60
CA GLY A 15 3.06 4.25 -6.56
C GLY A 15 4.07 5.32 -6.95
N PRO A 16 3.74 6.22 -7.91
CA PRO A 16 4.63 7.25 -8.44
C PRO A 16 5.20 8.19 -7.39
N PHE A 17 6.20 8.97 -7.79
CA PHE A 17 6.70 10.06 -6.96
C PHE A 17 5.58 11.06 -6.63
N ALA A 18 5.59 11.61 -5.41
CA ALA A 18 4.58 12.55 -4.90
C ALA A 18 3.11 12.08 -4.94
N ALA A 19 2.84 10.78 -5.09
CA ALA A 19 1.48 10.24 -5.05
C ALA A 19 0.80 10.37 -3.68
N GLY A 20 1.58 10.44 -2.58
CA GLY A 20 1.07 10.53 -1.22
C GLY A 20 1.34 9.30 -0.35
N LYS A 21 2.27 8.43 -0.74
CA LYS A 21 2.64 7.22 0.02
C LYS A 21 3.04 7.53 1.46
N THR A 22 3.99 8.43 1.64
CA THR A 22 4.44 8.91 2.96
C THR A 22 3.29 9.54 3.74
N SER A 23 2.42 10.30 3.05
CA SER A 23 1.24 10.91 3.68
C SER A 23 0.27 9.85 4.20
N LEU A 24 0.02 8.76 3.45
CA LEU A 24 -0.82 7.66 3.92
C LEU A 24 -0.23 7.04 5.20
N ILE A 25 1.05 6.68 5.17
CA ILE A 25 1.70 6.05 6.31
C ILE A 25 1.68 6.99 7.53
N GLN A 26 1.98 8.29 7.34
CA GLN A 26 1.94 9.28 8.41
C GLN A 26 0.54 9.53 8.96
N ALA A 27 -0.49 9.52 8.10
CA ALA A 27 -1.87 9.77 8.49
C ALA A 27 -2.42 8.68 9.43
N VAL A 28 -1.93 7.45 9.34
CA VAL A 28 -2.47 6.30 10.07
C VAL A 28 -1.52 5.73 11.11
N SER A 29 -0.21 5.95 10.99
CA SER A 29 0.77 5.38 11.90
C SER A 29 0.58 5.87 13.33
N GLN A 30 0.53 4.92 14.27
CA GLN A 30 0.45 5.19 15.71
C GLN A 30 1.85 5.27 16.36
N SER A 31 2.89 4.86 15.63
CA SER A 31 4.28 5.06 15.99
C SER A 31 4.93 6.16 15.14
N PRO A 32 6.03 6.79 15.60
CA PRO A 32 6.79 7.70 14.76
C PRO A 32 7.20 7.02 13.44
N VAL A 33 6.83 7.64 12.32
CA VAL A 33 7.21 7.12 11.01
C VAL A 33 8.71 7.28 10.83
N VAL A 34 9.39 6.18 10.55
CA VAL A 34 10.81 6.21 10.22
C VAL A 34 10.95 6.47 8.73
N THR A 35 11.34 7.69 8.38
CA THR A 35 11.66 8.05 7.00
C THR A 35 13.18 8.09 6.87
N THR A 36 13.74 7.20 6.09
CA THR A 36 15.16 7.25 5.76
C THR A 36 15.36 8.12 4.52
N GLU A 37 15.30 9.44 4.69
CA GLU A 37 15.72 10.37 3.63
C GLU A 37 17.25 10.43 3.59
N VAL A 38 17.84 9.88 2.53
CA VAL A 38 19.22 10.22 2.18
C VAL A 38 19.18 11.38 1.19
N ALA A 39 19.55 12.56 1.67
CA ALA A 39 19.80 13.69 0.79
C ALA A 39 20.86 13.29 -0.25
N THR A 40 20.44 13.07 -1.49
CA THR A 40 21.36 12.98 -2.61
C THR A 40 21.80 14.40 -2.97
N THR A 41 22.88 14.89 -2.33
CA THR A 41 23.66 15.97 -2.88
C THR A 41 24.33 15.44 -4.14
N GLY A 42 23.93 15.95 -5.30
CA GLY A 42 24.64 15.71 -6.54
C GLY A 42 26.05 16.30 -6.43
N ASP A 43 27.04 15.50 -6.74
CA ASP A 43 28.15 15.72 -7.65
C ASP A 43 29.16 14.58 -7.51
N GLU A 44 29.35 13.91 -8.67
CA GLU A 44 30.52 13.19 -9.15
C GLU A 44 31.19 12.09 -8.34
N ALA A 45 31.01 10.91 -8.90
CA ALA A 45 32.05 9.92 -9.15
C ALA A 45 33.11 9.72 -8.06
N SER A 46 32.81 8.81 -7.13
CA SER A 46 33.74 7.72 -6.84
C SER A 46 33.02 6.64 -6.05
N VAL A 47 32.67 5.61 -6.74
CA VAL A 47 32.72 4.20 -6.32
C VAL A 47 32.72 3.97 -4.79
N LYS A 48 31.51 3.90 -4.21
CA LYS A 48 31.11 2.86 -3.24
C LYS A 48 29.62 2.93 -3.10
N ALA A 49 28.96 1.91 -3.64
CA ALA A 49 27.51 1.75 -3.57
C ALA A 49 27.08 1.42 -2.13
N ASN A 50 26.85 2.44 -1.33
CA ASN A 50 25.96 2.36 -0.21
C ASN A 50 24.65 3.05 -0.64
N THR A 51 23.84 2.32 -1.39
CA THR A 51 22.50 2.75 -1.68
C THR A 51 21.68 2.50 -0.42
N THR A 52 21.64 3.49 0.45
CA THR A 52 20.65 3.50 1.53
C THR A 52 19.32 3.81 0.86
N VAL A 53 18.47 2.83 0.80
CA VAL A 53 17.16 2.97 0.19
C VAL A 53 16.24 3.66 1.18
N ALA A 54 15.73 4.82 0.83
CA ALA A 54 14.74 5.53 1.63
C ALA A 54 13.42 4.75 1.57
N MET A 55 13.05 4.14 2.68
CA MET A 55 11.75 3.49 2.87
C MET A 55 11.02 4.19 4.01
N ASP A 56 9.74 4.43 3.83
CA ASP A 56 8.87 4.81 4.93
C ASP A 56 8.40 3.55 5.66
N PHE A 57 8.43 3.58 6.98
CA PHE A 57 7.89 2.51 7.80
C PHE A 57 6.95 3.09 8.85
N GLY A 58 5.77 2.48 8.99
CA GLY A 58 4.79 2.85 10.01
C GLY A 58 4.02 1.64 10.50
N THR A 59 3.43 1.75 11.70
CA THR A 59 2.62 0.70 12.32
C THR A 59 1.25 1.24 12.69
N PHE A 60 0.25 0.38 12.55
CA PHE A 60 -1.12 0.66 12.96
C PHE A 60 -1.67 -0.56 13.69
N GLU A 61 -2.31 -0.34 14.84
CA GLU A 61 -2.88 -1.39 15.67
C GLU A 61 -4.40 -1.17 15.80
N LEU A 62 -5.15 -2.24 15.66
CA LEU A 62 -6.58 -2.30 15.93
C LEU A 62 -6.80 -3.23 17.09
N ASP A 63 -7.30 -2.69 18.20
CA ASP A 63 -7.67 -3.45 19.37
C ASP A 63 -9.05 -4.06 19.17
N GLY A 64 -9.16 -5.36 19.47
CA GLY A 64 -10.38 -6.08 19.74
C GLY A 64 -11.49 -6.03 18.70
N VAL A 65 -11.46 -6.97 17.76
CA VAL A 65 -12.57 -7.12 16.79
C VAL A 65 -13.69 -7.99 17.34
N ASP A 66 -13.40 -8.94 18.25
CA ASP A 66 -14.39 -9.79 18.93
C ASP A 66 -14.12 -9.81 20.44
N ASP A 67 -15.00 -9.22 21.22
CA ASP A 67 -15.01 -9.22 22.71
C ASP A 67 -13.67 -8.85 23.40
N GLY A 68 -12.76 -8.15 22.70
CA GLY A 68 -11.57 -7.52 23.29
C GLY A 68 -10.33 -8.40 23.40
N GLU A 69 -10.25 -9.54 22.69
CA GLU A 69 -9.14 -10.47 22.86
C GLU A 69 -8.13 -10.50 21.69
N ASP A 70 -8.49 -10.10 20.47
CA ASP A 70 -7.61 -10.18 19.31
C ASP A 70 -7.10 -8.78 18.87
N THR A 71 -5.80 -8.63 18.67
CA THR A 71 -5.19 -7.41 18.15
C THR A 71 -4.67 -7.63 16.73
N ILE A 72 -4.99 -6.72 15.83
CA ILE A 72 -4.47 -6.71 14.47
C ILE A 72 -3.36 -5.67 14.38
N HIS A 73 -2.15 -6.13 14.05
CA HIS A 73 -1.00 -5.28 13.79
C HIS A 73 -0.77 -5.14 12.28
N LEU A 74 -0.76 -3.91 11.78
CA LEU A 74 -0.43 -3.61 10.38
C LEU A 74 0.95 -2.99 10.31
N LEU A 75 1.85 -3.61 9.56
CA LEU A 75 3.19 -3.12 9.27
C LEU A 75 3.20 -2.54 7.86
N MET A 76 3.36 -1.24 7.72
CA MET A 76 3.33 -0.54 6.44
C MET A 76 4.73 -0.21 5.95
N PHE A 77 5.02 -0.58 4.71
CA PHE A 77 6.30 -0.32 4.05
C PHE A 77 6.07 0.53 2.80
N GLY A 78 6.57 1.76 2.79
CA GLY A 78 6.48 2.67 1.67
C GLY A 78 7.69 2.54 0.74
N THR A 79 7.46 2.30 -0.56
CA THR A 79 8.55 2.29 -1.54
C THR A 79 8.93 3.70 -1.97
N PRO A 80 10.23 3.94 -2.30
CA PRO A 80 10.63 5.15 -2.99
C PRO A 80 9.91 5.26 -4.34
N GLY A 81 9.38 6.46 -4.64
CA GLY A 81 8.65 6.69 -5.89
C GLY A 81 9.52 6.98 -7.12
N GLN A 82 10.84 6.76 -7.06
CA GLN A 82 11.75 7.02 -8.18
C GLN A 82 12.02 5.73 -8.98
N ASP A 83 12.10 5.85 -10.30
CA ASP A 83 12.32 4.73 -11.25
C ASP A 83 13.46 3.79 -10.88
N ARG A 84 14.56 4.33 -10.38
CA ARG A 84 15.74 3.56 -9.98
C ARG A 84 15.48 2.55 -8.85
N PHE A 85 14.32 2.64 -8.18
CA PHE A 85 13.95 1.75 -7.07
C PHE A 85 12.81 0.79 -7.40
N ARG A 86 12.41 0.67 -8.68
CA ARG A 86 11.36 -0.26 -9.12
C ARG A 86 11.64 -1.71 -8.71
N PHE A 87 12.91 -2.13 -8.71
CA PHE A 87 13.30 -3.48 -8.29
C PHE A 87 12.90 -3.81 -6.85
N MET A 88 12.74 -2.79 -6.00
CA MET A 88 12.33 -3.01 -4.61
C MET A 88 10.88 -3.45 -4.48
N THR A 89 10.01 -2.96 -5.36
CA THR A 89 8.62 -3.41 -5.41
C THR A 89 8.55 -4.92 -5.66
N ASP A 90 9.41 -5.46 -6.53
CA ASP A 90 9.45 -6.90 -6.82
C ASP A 90 9.97 -7.73 -5.65
N ILE A 91 10.94 -7.20 -4.90
CA ILE A 91 11.46 -7.87 -3.70
C ILE A 91 10.42 -7.85 -2.58
N LEU A 92 9.80 -6.69 -2.35
CA LEU A 92 8.88 -6.51 -1.21
C LEU A 92 7.54 -7.19 -1.44
N LYS A 93 6.99 -7.23 -2.67
CA LYS A 93 5.70 -7.88 -2.95
C LYS A 93 5.70 -9.39 -2.72
N ALA A 94 6.88 -10.00 -2.61
CA ALA A 94 7.00 -11.45 -2.35
C ALA A 94 6.75 -11.83 -0.87
N ASP A 95 6.79 -10.85 0.05
CA ASP A 95 6.69 -11.10 1.50
C ASP A 95 5.70 -10.10 2.15
N VAL A 96 4.62 -9.76 1.46
CA VAL A 96 3.55 -8.91 1.98
C VAL A 96 2.20 -9.60 1.82
N ASP A 97 1.23 -9.17 2.62
CA ASP A 97 -0.12 -9.73 2.65
C ASP A 97 -1.08 -8.93 1.75
N VAL A 98 -0.76 -7.66 1.47
CA VAL A 98 -1.57 -6.79 0.60
C VAL A 98 -0.70 -5.68 0.01
N VAL A 99 -1.08 -5.20 -1.17
CA VAL A 99 -0.47 -4.04 -1.81
C VAL A 99 -1.47 -2.88 -1.87
N THR A 100 -1.04 -1.70 -1.44
CA THR A 100 -1.76 -0.44 -1.63
C THR A 100 -1.03 0.40 -2.67
N PHE A 101 -1.66 0.61 -3.82
CA PHE A 101 -1.12 1.46 -4.88
C PHE A 101 -1.72 2.86 -4.77
N VAL A 102 -0.88 3.86 -4.51
CA VAL A 102 -1.31 5.25 -4.34
C VAL A 102 -1.06 6.03 -5.62
N VAL A 103 -2.08 6.77 -6.09
CA VAL A 103 -1.96 7.68 -7.23
C VAL A 103 -2.56 9.04 -6.87
N ASN A 104 -2.03 10.13 -7.43
CA ASN A 104 -2.52 11.48 -7.21
C ASN A 104 -3.43 11.91 -8.38
N ALA A 105 -4.71 12.16 -8.11
CA ALA A 105 -5.69 12.57 -9.12
C ALA A 105 -5.37 13.92 -9.78
N GLU A 106 -4.64 14.80 -9.06
CA GLU A 106 -4.27 16.13 -9.54
C GLU A 106 -2.94 16.17 -10.31
N ALA A 107 -2.29 14.99 -10.52
CA ALA A 107 -1.02 14.89 -11.22
C ALA A 107 -1.14 14.00 -12.49
N PRO A 108 -1.95 14.37 -13.49
CA PRO A 108 -2.16 13.56 -14.69
C PRO A 108 -0.87 13.31 -15.48
N GLU A 109 0.14 14.15 -15.35
CA GLU A 109 1.48 13.95 -15.91
C GLU A 109 2.18 12.69 -15.38
N SER A 110 1.81 12.23 -14.17
CA SER A 110 2.35 11.00 -13.58
C SER A 110 1.61 9.72 -14.01
N PHE A 111 0.50 9.82 -14.74
CA PHE A 111 -0.34 8.67 -15.05
C PHE A 111 0.33 7.66 -16.00
N ALA A 112 1.20 8.13 -16.88
CA ALA A 112 1.97 7.22 -17.74
C ALA A 112 2.89 6.33 -16.90
N GLU A 113 3.65 6.92 -15.97
CA GLU A 113 4.49 6.21 -15.02
C GLU A 113 3.65 5.32 -14.10
N ALA A 114 2.53 5.84 -13.57
CA ALA A 114 1.63 5.08 -12.70
C ALA A 114 1.10 3.82 -13.38
N ARG A 115 0.75 3.90 -14.67
CA ARG A 115 0.28 2.75 -15.47
C ARG A 115 1.35 1.67 -15.59
N GLU A 116 2.58 2.05 -15.91
CA GLU A 116 3.69 1.11 -16.01
C GLU A 116 3.99 0.45 -14.66
N MET A 117 4.00 1.24 -13.59
CA MET A 117 4.22 0.74 -12.24
C MET A 117 3.10 -0.21 -11.80
N LEU A 118 1.84 0.14 -12.04
CA LEU A 118 0.69 -0.69 -11.69
C LEU A 118 0.73 -2.02 -12.45
N ALA A 119 1.06 -2.01 -13.75
CA ALA A 119 1.22 -3.22 -14.54
C ALA A 119 2.32 -4.15 -13.99
N LEU A 120 3.46 -3.58 -13.55
CA LEU A 120 4.53 -4.34 -12.90
C LEU A 120 4.09 -4.91 -11.55
N VAL A 121 3.34 -4.13 -10.76
CA VAL A 121 2.79 -4.59 -9.47
C VAL A 121 1.83 -5.75 -9.70
N MET A 122 0.91 -5.64 -10.67
CA MET A 122 -0.08 -6.68 -10.95
C MET A 122 0.53 -7.93 -11.60
N HIS A 123 1.71 -7.82 -12.21
CA HIS A 123 2.39 -8.98 -12.79
C HIS A 123 2.77 -9.97 -11.67
N ASP A 124 2.24 -11.19 -11.77
CA ASP A 124 2.44 -12.27 -10.79
C ASP A 124 2.01 -11.95 -9.34
N LEU A 125 1.16 -10.93 -9.14
CA LEU A 125 0.66 -10.58 -7.82
C LEU A 125 -0.26 -11.69 -7.29
N LYS A 126 0.05 -12.19 -6.09
CA LYS A 126 -0.68 -13.28 -5.43
C LYS A 126 -1.50 -12.82 -4.22
N VAL A 127 -1.39 -11.53 -3.89
CA VAL A 127 -2.04 -10.92 -2.73
C VAL A 127 -3.03 -9.87 -3.21
N PRO A 128 -3.99 -9.45 -2.37
CA PRO A 128 -4.92 -8.38 -2.72
C PRO A 128 -4.22 -7.08 -3.11
N LEU A 129 -4.87 -6.32 -3.98
CA LEU A 129 -4.45 -4.98 -4.40
C LEU A 129 -5.58 -3.99 -4.10
N VAL A 130 -5.24 -2.88 -3.47
CA VAL A 130 -6.12 -1.72 -3.28
C VAL A 130 -5.49 -0.53 -3.99
N VAL A 131 -6.27 0.20 -4.80
CA VAL A 131 -5.85 1.46 -5.42
C VAL A 131 -6.43 2.63 -4.64
N ALA A 132 -5.58 3.41 -3.99
CA ALA A 132 -5.93 4.63 -3.28
C ALA A 132 -5.69 5.85 -4.19
N VAL A 133 -6.76 6.52 -4.58
CA VAL A 133 -6.70 7.72 -5.43
C VAL A 133 -6.72 8.95 -4.54
N ASN A 134 -5.54 9.50 -4.28
CA ASN A 134 -5.34 10.66 -3.43
C ASN A 134 -5.78 11.95 -4.13
N ARG A 135 -6.21 12.93 -3.34
CA ARG A 135 -6.80 14.21 -3.80
C ARG A 135 -8.01 14.01 -4.70
N CYS A 136 -8.83 13.05 -4.31
CA CYS A 136 -10.06 12.68 -4.99
C CYS A 136 -11.17 12.47 -3.97
N ASP A 137 -12.35 13.03 -4.20
CA ASP A 137 -13.53 12.90 -3.33
C ASP A 137 -14.63 12.04 -3.96
N SER A 138 -14.48 11.67 -5.23
CA SER A 138 -15.47 10.94 -5.99
C SER A 138 -15.06 9.50 -6.29
N HIS A 139 -15.90 8.55 -5.89
CA HIS A 139 -15.70 7.13 -6.25
C HIS A 139 -15.73 6.90 -7.77
N GLU A 140 -16.60 7.61 -8.49
CA GLU A 140 -16.67 7.52 -9.94
C GLU A 140 -15.37 8.00 -10.60
N GLN A 141 -14.86 9.16 -10.17
CA GLN A 141 -13.59 9.69 -10.67
C GLN A 141 -12.42 8.75 -10.32
N ALA A 142 -12.38 8.27 -9.08
CA ALA A 142 -11.32 7.35 -8.65
C ALA A 142 -11.33 6.07 -9.49
N ARG A 143 -12.52 5.48 -9.73
CA ARG A 143 -12.66 4.30 -10.58
C ARG A 143 -12.22 4.58 -12.00
N ALA A 144 -12.64 5.71 -12.60
CA ALA A 144 -12.22 6.09 -13.95
C ALA A 144 -10.69 6.27 -14.07
N ILE A 145 -10.04 6.85 -13.06
CA ILE A 145 -8.57 6.97 -13.03
C ILE A 145 -7.94 5.58 -12.96
N ALA A 146 -8.38 4.72 -12.05
CA ALA A 146 -7.84 3.37 -11.89
C ALA A 146 -8.01 2.52 -13.16
N ASP A 147 -9.16 2.60 -13.81
CA ASP A 147 -9.43 1.94 -15.10
C ASP A 147 -8.48 2.46 -16.19
N GLY A 148 -8.29 3.78 -16.24
CA GLY A 148 -7.35 4.42 -17.15
C GLY A 148 -5.88 4.00 -16.92
N LEU A 149 -5.54 3.61 -15.71
CA LEU A 149 -4.23 3.03 -15.37
C LEU A 149 -4.13 1.53 -15.67
N GLY A 150 -5.26 0.87 -15.99
CA GLY A 150 -5.31 -0.56 -16.30
C GLY A 150 -5.61 -1.45 -15.09
N ALA A 151 -6.16 -0.91 -14.00
CA ALA A 151 -6.63 -1.71 -12.89
C ALA A 151 -7.79 -2.63 -13.32
N LEU A 152 -7.77 -3.88 -12.86
CA LEU A 152 -8.86 -4.81 -13.16
C LEU A 152 -10.16 -4.38 -12.43
N PRO A 153 -11.35 -4.72 -12.97
CA PRO A 153 -12.62 -4.40 -12.32
C PRO A 153 -12.78 -4.97 -10.90
N SER A 154 -12.07 -6.06 -10.60
CA SER A 154 -12.07 -6.71 -9.28
C SER A 154 -11.17 -6.03 -8.25
N VAL A 155 -10.33 -5.06 -8.67
CA VAL A 155 -9.46 -4.33 -7.78
C VAL A 155 -10.26 -3.30 -7.00
N ALA A 156 -10.13 -3.29 -5.68
CA ALA A 156 -10.74 -2.29 -4.82
C ALA A 156 -10.12 -0.90 -5.11
N VAL A 157 -10.98 0.11 -5.25
CA VAL A 157 -10.56 1.50 -5.54
C VAL A 157 -11.24 2.44 -4.56
N ILE A 158 -10.45 3.25 -3.87
CA ILE A 158 -10.95 4.21 -2.89
C ILE A 158 -10.46 5.63 -3.19
N PRO A 159 -11.35 6.63 -3.29
CA PRO A 159 -10.97 8.04 -3.27
C PRO A 159 -10.51 8.43 -1.87
N CYS A 160 -9.51 9.29 -1.75
CA CYS A 160 -9.00 9.72 -0.44
C CYS A 160 -8.37 11.11 -0.47
N GLN A 161 -8.27 11.69 0.73
CA GLN A 161 -7.56 12.95 1.02
C GLN A 161 -6.52 12.66 2.10
N LEU A 162 -5.33 12.20 1.70
CA LEU A 162 -4.31 11.67 2.63
C LEU A 162 -3.66 12.72 3.56
N VAL A 163 -4.04 13.97 3.43
CA VAL A 163 -3.74 15.02 4.42
C VAL A 163 -4.66 14.93 5.64
N ASP A 164 -5.81 14.24 5.51
CA ASP A 164 -6.75 13.97 6.57
C ASP A 164 -6.53 12.56 7.15
N PRO A 165 -6.19 12.45 8.44
CA PRO A 165 -6.05 11.14 9.10
C PRO A 165 -7.32 10.28 9.06
N ALA A 166 -8.52 10.88 9.01
CA ALA A 166 -9.77 10.12 8.89
C ALA A 166 -9.82 9.40 7.54
N SER A 167 -9.50 10.09 6.45
CA SER A 167 -9.44 9.51 5.11
C SER A 167 -8.35 8.43 4.98
N GLY A 168 -7.21 8.62 5.65
CA GLY A 168 -6.17 7.57 5.73
C GLY A 168 -6.69 6.29 6.39
N ARG A 169 -7.49 6.40 7.48
CA ARG A 169 -8.12 5.24 8.13
C ARG A 169 -9.15 4.54 7.26
N GLU A 170 -9.87 5.26 6.40
CA GLU A 170 -10.78 4.66 5.41
C GLU A 170 -10.01 3.80 4.41
N VAL A 171 -8.83 4.25 3.96
CA VAL A 171 -7.94 3.43 3.12
C VAL A 171 -7.50 2.16 3.85
N VAL A 172 -7.13 2.26 5.13
CA VAL A 172 -6.77 1.07 5.94
C VAL A 172 -7.95 0.12 6.11
N ALA A 173 -9.16 0.65 6.32
CA ALA A 173 -10.37 -0.19 6.40
C ALA A 173 -10.61 -0.97 5.10
N GLU A 174 -10.45 -0.33 3.93
CA GLU A 174 -10.56 -1.00 2.64
C GLU A 174 -9.48 -2.08 2.44
N VAL A 175 -8.24 -1.81 2.90
CA VAL A 175 -7.15 -2.80 2.91
C VAL A 175 -7.51 -4.02 3.76
N LEU A 176 -8.10 -3.83 4.94
CA LEU A 176 -8.56 -4.93 5.80
C LEU A 176 -9.69 -5.73 5.16
N VAL A 177 -10.65 -5.06 4.51
CA VAL A 177 -11.72 -5.74 3.75
C VAL A 177 -11.11 -6.62 2.65
N ALA A 178 -10.14 -6.10 1.89
CA ALA A 178 -9.47 -6.86 0.84
C ALA A 178 -8.72 -8.08 1.39
N LEU A 179 -8.07 -7.96 2.54
CA LEU A 179 -7.40 -9.07 3.24
C LEU A 179 -8.40 -10.14 3.68
N LEU A 180 -9.52 -9.75 4.31
CA LEU A 180 -10.55 -10.68 4.76
C LEU A 180 -11.16 -11.46 3.59
N GLN A 181 -11.51 -10.78 2.51
CA GLN A 181 -12.06 -11.40 1.30
C GLN A 181 -11.09 -12.41 0.68
N SER A 182 -9.79 -12.11 0.66
CA SER A 182 -8.78 -13.02 0.13
C SER A 182 -8.63 -14.29 0.98
N THR A 183 -8.76 -14.15 2.29
CA THR A 183 -8.66 -15.27 3.23
C THR A 183 -9.89 -16.20 3.12
N GLU A 184 -11.09 -15.64 2.99
CA GLU A 184 -12.31 -16.41 2.78
C GLU A 184 -12.29 -17.20 1.46
N LEU A 185 -11.80 -16.58 0.37
CA LEU A 185 -11.63 -17.24 -0.92
C LEU A 185 -10.62 -18.41 -0.84
N ALA A 186 -9.54 -18.24 -0.09
CA ALA A 186 -8.56 -19.30 0.13
C ALA A 186 -9.12 -20.48 0.92
N LEU A 187 -9.93 -20.23 1.95
CA LEU A 187 -10.59 -21.26 2.75
C LEU A 187 -11.65 -22.04 1.96
N THR A 188 -12.46 -21.35 1.14
CA THR A 188 -13.48 -21.98 0.30
C THR A 188 -12.88 -22.82 -0.82
N SER A 189 -11.73 -22.44 -1.36
CA SER A 189 -11.02 -23.20 -2.40
C SER A 189 -10.39 -24.49 -1.89
N GLN A 190 -10.04 -24.57 -0.59
CA GLN A 190 -9.48 -25.78 0.04
C GLN A 190 -10.58 -26.74 0.55
N GLY A 191 -11.79 -26.27 0.74
CA GLY A 191 -12.94 -27.09 1.23
C GLY A 191 -13.70 -27.84 0.14
N GLY A 192 -13.37 -27.69 -1.13
CA GLY A 192 -14.09 -28.24 -2.29
C GLY A 192 -13.70 -29.66 -2.73
N PHE A 193 -12.85 -30.37 -2.00
CA PHE A 193 -12.51 -31.79 -2.26
C PHE A 193 -12.90 -32.66 -1.07
N ARG A 194 -14.16 -33.02 -1.02
CA ARG A 194 -14.65 -34.26 -0.33
C ARG A 194 -15.76 -34.88 -1.16
#